data_7a0d5015375fa253bdbc0f90107af79c
#
_entry.id   7a0d5015375fa253bdbc0f90107af79c
#
_cell.length_a   1.000
_cell.length_b   1.000
_cell.length_c   1.000
_cell.angle_alpha   90.00
_cell.angle_beta   90.00
_cell.angle_gamma   90.00
#
_symmetry.space_group_name_H-M   'P 1'
#
loop_
_entity.id
_entity.type
_entity.pdbx_description
1 polymer ?
#
loop_
_entity_poly.entity_id
_entity_poly.type
_entity_poly.pdbx_seq_one_letter_code
_entity_poly.pdbx_strand_id
1 'polypeptide(L)'
;GLASSPSTAQRPYFPAEMWTLPTFGQFYGSKANLNMEALIDAEPQLIVDLGDAKENVRSDMDGIQKQTGIPTVFLEATLEEMPQAYRKLGALLHREAEAEVLAVYLEQTLAMAAENSAKLPQDARKTVLFGTGATGLACNAEGSVQADVLSLVGAGNAIHSEEISNRNGGTTVNLEEVYACDPDVILLAAGGPYDTLAESEWSGLTAVKNGTYYEIPNLPYD
;
A
#
# COMPACT_ATOMS: atom_id res chain seq x y z
N GLY A 1 15.23 0.80 15.98
CA GLY A 1 15.71 0.58 14.63
C GLY A 1 14.60 0.34 13.63
N LEU A 2 14.92 0.28 12.36
CA LEU A 2 13.99 0.17 11.25
C LEU A 2 14.37 -1.01 10.35
N ALA A 3 13.40 -1.52 9.58
CA ALA A 3 13.68 -2.49 8.51
C ALA A 3 14.50 -1.85 7.37
N SER A 4 14.18 -0.61 7.00
CA SER A 4 14.90 0.17 5.98
C SER A 4 14.94 1.64 6.37
N SER A 5 15.93 2.38 5.87
CA SER A 5 15.96 3.84 6.04
C SER A 5 14.83 4.49 5.25
N PRO A 6 14.20 5.54 5.81
CA PRO A 6 13.27 6.35 5.05
C PRO A 6 13.93 6.95 3.79
N SER A 7 13.19 7.07 2.70
CA SER A 7 13.68 7.69 1.47
C SER A 7 13.85 9.22 1.63
N THR A 8 14.59 9.84 0.72
CA THR A 8 14.76 11.32 0.72
C THR A 8 13.40 12.02 0.59
N ALA A 9 12.45 11.43 -0.14
CA ALA A 9 11.10 11.94 -0.33
C ALA A 9 10.29 11.95 0.96
N GLN A 10 10.52 10.99 1.84
CA GLN A 10 9.85 10.85 3.12
C GLN A 10 10.38 11.82 4.21
N ARG A 11 11.55 12.42 3.99
CA ARG A 11 12.20 13.33 4.98
C ARG A 11 11.28 14.39 5.59
N PRO A 12 10.46 15.11 4.82
CA PRO A 12 9.59 16.15 5.40
C PRO A 12 8.52 15.61 6.36
N TYR A 13 8.23 14.31 6.29
CA TYR A 13 7.12 13.66 7.02
C TYR A 13 7.56 12.88 8.25
N PHE A 14 8.88 12.69 8.42
CA PHE A 14 9.42 11.92 9.55
C PHE A 14 10.26 12.79 10.49
N PRO A 15 10.20 12.54 11.81
CA PRO A 15 11.10 13.18 12.77
C PRO A 15 12.57 12.95 12.43
N ALA A 16 13.40 13.94 12.69
CA ALA A 16 14.83 13.88 12.35
C ALA A 16 15.57 12.69 13.00
N GLU A 17 15.10 12.27 14.16
CA GLU A 17 15.66 11.14 14.91
C GLU A 17 15.56 9.82 14.13
N MET A 18 14.55 9.65 13.29
CA MET A 18 14.38 8.43 12.48
C MET A 18 15.49 8.24 11.44
N TRP A 19 16.17 9.32 11.06
CA TRP A 19 17.26 9.27 10.05
C TRP A 19 18.56 8.66 10.56
N THR A 20 18.72 8.61 11.87
CA THR A 20 19.91 8.08 12.55
C THR A 20 19.68 6.71 13.16
N LEU A 21 18.46 6.17 13.04
CA LEU A 21 18.17 4.84 13.55
C LEU A 21 18.91 3.76 12.74
N PRO A 22 19.43 2.72 13.40
CA PRO A 22 20.00 1.58 12.70
C PRO A 22 18.95 0.87 11.85
N THR A 23 19.39 0.31 10.71
CA THR A 23 18.55 -0.50 9.84
C THR A 23 18.99 -1.94 9.87
N PHE A 24 18.02 -2.86 10.00
CA PHE A 24 18.28 -4.28 10.20
C PHE A 24 17.92 -5.16 9.01
N GLY A 25 17.27 -4.59 7.99
CA GLY A 25 16.78 -5.35 6.83
C GLY A 25 15.33 -5.83 6.98
N GLN A 26 14.83 -6.38 5.90
CA GLN A 26 13.45 -6.89 5.80
C GLN A 26 13.38 -8.35 6.28
N PHE A 27 12.31 -8.70 6.98
CA PHE A 27 12.11 -10.03 7.57
C PHE A 27 11.84 -11.10 6.52
N TYR A 28 11.09 -10.79 5.47
CA TYR A 28 10.62 -11.74 4.47
C TYR A 28 10.40 -11.08 3.11
N GLY A 29 10.03 -11.91 2.12
CA GLY A 29 9.84 -11.51 0.72
C GLY A 29 11.09 -11.70 -0.11
N SER A 30 11.01 -11.36 -1.40
CA SER A 30 12.12 -11.53 -2.36
C SER A 30 13.35 -10.68 -2.03
N LYS A 31 13.19 -9.67 -1.17
CA LYS A 31 14.25 -8.76 -0.70
C LYS A 31 14.60 -9.01 0.78
N ALA A 32 14.20 -10.16 1.34
CA ALA A 32 14.53 -10.51 2.72
C ALA A 32 16.06 -10.51 2.91
N ASN A 33 16.52 -9.68 3.82
CA ASN A 33 17.93 -9.46 4.09
C ASN A 33 18.17 -9.08 5.55
N LEU A 34 17.33 -9.59 6.46
CA LEU A 34 17.44 -9.31 7.90
C LEU A 34 18.82 -9.67 8.44
N ASN A 35 19.49 -8.70 9.01
CA ASN A 35 20.76 -8.90 9.73
C ASN A 35 20.46 -9.28 11.19
N MET A 36 20.36 -10.58 11.43
CA MET A 36 20.04 -11.15 12.75
C MET A 36 21.09 -10.81 13.80
N GLU A 37 22.37 -10.77 13.43
CA GLU A 37 23.46 -10.48 14.35
C GLU A 37 23.38 -9.02 14.83
N ALA A 38 23.25 -8.07 13.90
CA ALA A 38 23.08 -6.66 14.24
C ALA A 38 21.78 -6.38 15.02
N LEU A 39 20.73 -7.14 14.76
CA LEU A 39 19.47 -7.03 15.50
C LEU A 39 19.63 -7.51 16.95
N ILE A 40 20.33 -8.63 17.17
CA ILE A 40 20.60 -9.17 18.51
C ILE A 40 21.52 -8.20 19.28
N ASP A 41 22.57 -7.69 18.64
CA ASP A 41 23.53 -6.76 19.24
C ASP A 41 22.88 -5.42 19.66
N ALA A 42 21.81 -5.03 19.00
CA ALA A 42 21.05 -3.82 19.33
C ALA A 42 20.11 -4.00 20.53
N GLU A 43 19.91 -5.23 21.01
CA GLU A 43 19.08 -5.58 22.18
C GLU A 43 17.72 -4.89 22.23
N PRO A 44 16.89 -4.91 21.15
CA PRO A 44 15.57 -4.30 21.21
C PRO A 44 14.69 -5.11 22.18
N GLN A 45 13.79 -4.43 22.89
CA GLN A 45 12.84 -5.07 23.79
C GLN A 45 11.69 -5.75 23.04
N LEU A 46 11.46 -5.36 21.80
CA LEU A 46 10.32 -5.80 21.00
C LEU A 46 10.63 -5.66 19.51
N ILE A 47 10.19 -6.62 18.73
CA ILE A 47 10.12 -6.53 17.27
C ILE A 47 8.65 -6.43 16.87
N VAL A 48 8.30 -5.40 16.10
CA VAL A 48 6.94 -5.19 15.59
C VAL A 48 6.96 -5.19 14.07
N ASP A 49 6.08 -5.95 13.48
CA ASP A 49 5.78 -5.91 12.06
C ASP A 49 4.30 -5.57 11.86
N LEU A 50 4.01 -4.75 10.85
CA LEU A 50 2.68 -4.25 10.54
C LEU A 50 2.40 -4.48 9.06
N GLY A 51 1.20 -4.93 8.74
CA GLY A 51 0.80 -5.08 7.33
C GLY A 51 -0.29 -6.11 7.13
N ASP A 52 -0.39 -6.60 5.90
CA ASP A 52 -1.33 -7.66 5.56
C ASP A 52 -0.89 -9.00 6.12
N ALA A 53 -1.84 -9.76 6.66
CA ALA A 53 -1.59 -11.11 7.09
C ALA A 53 -1.23 -12.01 5.90
N LYS A 54 0.03 -12.45 5.86
CA LYS A 54 0.53 -13.43 4.88
C LYS A 54 0.41 -14.84 5.46
N GLU A 55 0.32 -15.82 4.58
CA GLU A 55 0.15 -17.23 4.98
C GLU A 55 1.20 -17.69 6.02
N ASN A 56 2.45 -17.26 5.85
CA ASN A 56 3.57 -17.68 6.70
C ASN A 56 3.96 -16.67 7.78
N VAL A 57 3.27 -15.52 7.92
CA VAL A 57 3.68 -14.44 8.82
C VAL A 57 3.90 -14.92 10.25
N ARG A 58 3.02 -15.79 10.74
CA ARG A 58 3.12 -16.35 12.10
C ARG A 58 4.35 -17.20 12.28
N SER A 59 4.62 -18.13 11.35
CA SER A 59 5.80 -18.99 11.42
C SER A 59 7.10 -18.19 11.29
N ASP A 60 7.10 -17.13 10.48
CA ASP A 60 8.26 -16.26 10.32
C ASP A 60 8.54 -15.47 11.60
N MET A 61 7.50 -14.90 12.23
CA MET A 61 7.62 -14.21 13.51
C MET A 61 8.07 -15.14 14.64
N ASP A 62 7.48 -16.33 14.74
CA ASP A 62 7.89 -17.37 15.71
C ASP A 62 9.34 -17.79 15.49
N GLY A 63 9.77 -17.88 14.22
CA GLY A 63 11.15 -18.19 13.83
C GLY A 63 12.14 -17.13 14.29
N ILE A 64 11.83 -15.86 14.08
CA ILE A 64 12.66 -14.72 14.51
C ILE A 64 12.73 -14.69 16.03
N GLN A 65 11.60 -14.77 16.73
CA GLN A 65 11.56 -14.80 18.20
C GLN A 65 12.40 -15.93 18.77
N LYS A 66 12.30 -17.14 18.19
CA LYS A 66 13.07 -18.30 18.64
C LYS A 66 14.59 -18.11 18.45
N GLN A 67 15.00 -17.47 17.36
CA GLN A 67 16.42 -17.28 17.04
C GLN A 67 17.04 -16.11 17.84
N THR A 68 16.28 -15.06 18.08
CA THR A 68 16.77 -13.85 18.75
C THR A 68 16.52 -13.84 20.26
N GLY A 69 15.48 -14.57 20.72
CA GLY A 69 14.97 -14.46 22.08
C GLY A 69 14.19 -13.16 22.34
N ILE A 70 13.98 -12.31 21.34
CA ILE A 70 13.29 -11.03 21.44
C ILE A 70 11.80 -11.24 21.15
N PRO A 71 10.89 -10.76 22.00
CA PRO A 71 9.44 -10.80 21.72
C PRO A 71 9.13 -10.20 20.35
N THR A 72 8.34 -10.91 19.54
CA THR A 72 8.03 -10.50 18.18
C THR A 72 6.51 -10.50 17.99
N VAL A 73 5.97 -9.40 17.48
CA VAL A 73 4.52 -9.19 17.31
C VAL A 73 4.22 -8.76 15.88
N PHE A 74 3.24 -9.43 15.27
CA PHE A 74 2.63 -8.98 14.04
C PHE A 74 1.28 -8.32 14.34
N LEU A 75 1.03 -7.15 13.76
CA LEU A 75 -0.25 -6.48 13.80
C LEU A 75 -0.80 -6.38 12.39
N GLU A 76 -1.95 -7.00 12.15
CA GLU A 76 -2.67 -6.84 10.90
C GLU A 76 -3.13 -5.39 10.76
N ALA A 77 -2.80 -4.79 9.61
CA ALA A 77 -2.99 -3.37 9.34
C ALA A 77 -3.46 -3.15 7.90
N THR A 78 -4.49 -3.90 7.50
CA THR A 78 -5.26 -3.56 6.29
C THR A 78 -5.97 -2.23 6.50
N LEU A 79 -6.51 -1.63 5.45
CA LEU A 79 -7.20 -0.35 5.57
C LEU A 79 -8.34 -0.40 6.61
N GLU A 80 -9.09 -1.50 6.66
CA GLU A 80 -10.18 -1.70 7.61
C GLU A 80 -9.70 -1.98 9.05
N GLU A 81 -8.60 -2.74 9.18
CA GLU A 81 -8.05 -3.13 10.48
C GLU A 81 -7.14 -2.07 11.09
N MET A 82 -6.72 -1.07 10.32
CA MET A 82 -5.77 -0.05 10.74
C MET A 82 -6.19 0.69 12.03
N PRO A 83 -7.47 1.06 12.27
CA PRO A 83 -7.87 1.67 13.54
C PRO A 83 -7.56 0.78 14.74
N GLN A 84 -7.82 -0.52 14.62
CA GLN A 84 -7.50 -1.49 15.67
C GLN A 84 -6.00 -1.73 15.79
N ALA A 85 -5.26 -1.71 14.69
CA ALA A 85 -3.80 -1.79 14.72
C ALA A 85 -3.20 -0.62 15.49
N TYR A 86 -3.68 0.61 15.29
CA TYR A 86 -3.27 1.76 16.10
C TYR A 86 -3.54 1.54 17.58
N ARG A 87 -4.74 1.09 17.98
CA ARG A 87 -5.07 0.84 19.39
C ARG A 87 -4.19 -0.23 20.02
N LYS A 88 -3.96 -1.34 19.31
CA LYS A 88 -3.06 -2.42 19.76
C LYS A 88 -1.62 -1.92 19.90
N LEU A 89 -1.14 -1.15 18.94
CA LEU A 89 0.20 -0.55 18.98
C LEU A 89 0.31 0.46 20.13
N GLY A 90 -0.70 1.29 20.33
CA GLY A 90 -0.77 2.23 21.45
C GLY A 90 -0.69 1.54 22.82
N ALA A 91 -1.46 0.47 23.01
CA ALA A 91 -1.41 -0.32 24.23
C ALA A 91 -0.03 -0.98 24.43
N LEU A 92 0.58 -1.49 23.34
CA LEU A 92 1.89 -2.12 23.38
C LEU A 92 3.01 -1.15 23.77
N LEU A 93 2.89 0.12 23.34
CA LEU A 93 3.91 1.15 23.51
C LEU A 93 3.57 2.14 24.64
N HIS A 94 2.47 1.94 25.38
CA HIS A 94 1.94 2.89 26.39
C HIS A 94 1.70 4.29 25.79
N ARG A 95 1.05 4.34 24.62
CA ARG A 95 0.68 5.53 23.85
C ARG A 95 -0.79 5.49 23.44
N GLU A 96 -1.65 5.06 24.35
CA GLU A 96 -3.07 4.82 24.09
C GLU A 96 -3.79 6.10 23.64
N ALA A 97 -3.45 7.24 24.23
CA ALA A 97 -4.11 8.50 23.90
C ALA A 97 -3.79 8.97 22.46
N GLU A 98 -2.53 8.90 22.05
CA GLU A 98 -2.10 9.25 20.70
C GLU A 98 -2.65 8.26 19.67
N ALA A 99 -2.65 6.97 20.00
CA ALA A 99 -3.19 5.92 19.15
C ALA A 99 -4.70 6.06 18.93
N GLU A 100 -5.46 6.43 19.96
CA GLU A 100 -6.90 6.66 19.84
C GLU A 100 -7.23 7.83 18.92
N VAL A 101 -6.45 8.91 18.93
CA VAL A 101 -6.63 10.04 18.02
C VAL A 101 -6.50 9.57 16.55
N LEU A 102 -5.49 8.74 16.25
CA LEU A 102 -5.26 8.20 14.90
C LEU A 102 -6.36 7.21 14.51
N ALA A 103 -6.75 6.32 15.42
CA ALA A 103 -7.80 5.34 15.20
C ALA A 103 -9.15 6.01 14.89
N VAL A 104 -9.56 6.98 15.69
CA VAL A 104 -10.81 7.72 15.49
C VAL A 104 -10.79 8.53 14.20
N TYR A 105 -9.66 9.19 13.90
CA TYR A 105 -9.52 9.92 12.63
C TYR A 105 -9.75 9.00 11.42
N LEU A 106 -9.14 7.82 11.43
CA LEU A 106 -9.29 6.88 10.32
C LEU A 106 -10.71 6.29 10.27
N GLU A 107 -11.29 5.90 11.40
CA GLU A 107 -12.69 5.44 11.45
C GLU A 107 -13.66 6.47 10.87
N GLN A 108 -13.49 7.75 11.22
CA GLN A 108 -14.30 8.84 10.66
C GLN A 108 -14.09 9.01 9.17
N THR A 109 -12.85 8.89 8.70
CA THR A 109 -12.50 9.00 7.27
C THR A 109 -13.11 7.86 6.48
N LEU A 110 -12.99 6.62 6.95
CA LEU A 110 -13.60 5.45 6.33
C LEU A 110 -15.13 5.54 6.30
N ALA A 111 -15.74 5.96 7.41
CA ALA A 111 -17.18 6.14 7.50
C ALA A 111 -17.67 7.22 6.51
N MET A 112 -16.98 8.35 6.42
CA MET A 112 -17.29 9.42 5.48
C MET A 112 -17.17 8.95 4.02
N ALA A 113 -16.13 8.21 3.68
CA ALA A 113 -15.93 7.66 2.34
C ALA A 113 -17.04 6.66 2.00
N ALA A 114 -17.39 5.76 2.90
CA ALA A 114 -18.48 4.80 2.73
C ALA A 114 -19.85 5.50 2.56
N GLU A 115 -20.14 6.51 3.37
CA GLU A 115 -21.37 7.30 3.26
C GLU A 115 -21.46 8.02 1.91
N ASN A 116 -20.37 8.61 1.44
CA ASN A 116 -20.34 9.29 0.15
C ASN A 116 -20.42 8.31 -1.02
N SER A 117 -19.73 7.19 -0.95
CA SER A 117 -19.82 6.12 -1.95
C SER A 117 -21.24 5.55 -2.06
N ALA A 118 -21.94 5.40 -0.94
CA ALA A 118 -23.31 4.91 -0.92
C ALA A 118 -24.32 5.85 -1.61
N LYS A 119 -24.00 7.14 -1.73
CA LYS A 119 -24.83 8.14 -2.44
C LYS A 119 -24.65 8.08 -3.97
N LEU A 120 -23.62 7.40 -4.46
CA LEU A 120 -23.36 7.28 -5.89
C LEU A 120 -24.30 6.26 -6.53
N PRO A 121 -25.12 6.63 -7.52
CA PRO A 121 -25.87 5.68 -8.31
C PRO A 121 -24.92 4.68 -9.02
N GLN A 122 -25.42 3.47 -9.26
CA GLN A 122 -24.60 2.42 -9.88
C GLN A 122 -24.06 2.82 -11.26
N ASP A 123 -24.88 3.53 -12.04
CA ASP A 123 -24.55 4.02 -13.39
C ASP A 123 -23.61 5.24 -13.40
N ALA A 124 -23.42 5.88 -12.25
CA ALA A 124 -22.47 6.99 -12.08
C ALA A 124 -21.07 6.52 -11.62
N ARG A 125 -20.94 5.25 -11.25
CA ARG A 125 -19.65 4.69 -10.82
C ARG A 125 -18.71 4.58 -12.02
N LYS A 126 -17.50 5.06 -11.84
CA LYS A 126 -16.46 5.03 -12.87
C LYS A 126 -15.58 3.81 -12.73
N THR A 127 -15.19 3.23 -13.85
CA THR A 127 -14.14 2.21 -13.90
C THR A 127 -12.78 2.89 -13.96
N VAL A 128 -11.87 2.43 -13.12
CA VAL A 128 -10.54 3.02 -12.97
C VAL A 128 -9.47 1.97 -13.22
N LEU A 129 -8.52 2.28 -14.09
CA LEU A 129 -7.28 1.53 -14.23
C LEU A 129 -6.21 2.22 -13.37
N PHE A 130 -5.57 1.46 -12.48
CA PHE A 130 -4.43 1.94 -11.71
C PHE A 130 -3.16 1.26 -12.20
N GLY A 131 -2.44 1.95 -13.08
CA GLY A 131 -1.22 1.46 -13.72
C GLY A 131 0.04 1.93 -13.01
N THR A 132 1.01 1.04 -12.90
CA THR A 132 2.32 1.28 -12.31
C THR A 132 3.45 0.85 -13.25
N GLY A 133 4.68 1.20 -12.89
CA GLY A 133 5.86 0.89 -13.70
C GLY A 133 5.99 1.77 -14.94
N ALA A 134 7.11 1.66 -15.62
CA ALA A 134 7.47 2.52 -16.76
C ALA A 134 6.51 2.45 -17.96
N THR A 135 5.79 1.35 -18.10
CA THR A 135 4.81 1.16 -19.18
C THR A 135 3.37 1.45 -18.76
N GLY A 136 3.10 1.57 -17.45
CA GLY A 136 1.74 1.67 -16.91
C GLY A 136 0.94 0.35 -16.95
N LEU A 137 1.54 -0.74 -17.38
CA LEU A 137 0.88 -2.04 -17.58
C LEU A 137 1.03 -3.02 -16.41
N ALA A 138 1.79 -2.66 -15.39
CA ALA A 138 1.71 -3.32 -14.09
C ALA A 138 0.56 -2.69 -13.31
N CYS A 139 -0.58 -3.38 -13.23
CA CYS A 139 -1.82 -2.80 -12.70
C CYS A 139 -2.13 -3.31 -11.30
N ASN A 140 -2.63 -2.42 -10.46
CA ASN A 140 -3.22 -2.79 -9.18
C ASN A 140 -4.64 -3.33 -9.43
N ALA A 141 -4.75 -4.65 -9.56
CA ALA A 141 -6.01 -5.34 -9.80
C ALA A 141 -6.90 -5.34 -8.55
N GLU A 142 -8.17 -5.66 -8.73
CA GLU A 142 -9.11 -5.85 -7.62
C GLU A 142 -8.56 -6.85 -6.60
N GLY A 143 -8.66 -6.52 -5.31
CA GLY A 143 -8.11 -7.30 -4.20
C GLY A 143 -6.65 -7.00 -3.86
N SER A 144 -5.98 -6.07 -4.57
CA SER A 144 -4.70 -5.51 -4.11
C SER A 144 -4.94 -4.39 -3.11
N VAL A 145 -4.02 -4.23 -2.14
CA VAL A 145 -4.13 -3.19 -1.08
C VAL A 145 -4.28 -1.79 -1.67
N GLN A 146 -3.55 -1.49 -2.74
CA GLN A 146 -3.61 -0.19 -3.40
C GLN A 146 -4.94 0.04 -4.12
N ALA A 147 -5.61 -1.05 -4.55
CA ALA A 147 -6.91 -0.99 -5.21
C ALA A 147 -8.09 -0.89 -4.23
N ASP A 148 -7.91 -1.21 -2.95
CA ASP A 148 -8.95 -1.10 -1.93
C ASP A 148 -9.48 0.34 -1.81
N VAL A 149 -8.61 1.33 -2.04
CA VAL A 149 -8.99 2.75 -2.07
C VAL A 149 -10.02 3.05 -3.17
N LEU A 150 -9.94 2.38 -4.34
CA LEU A 150 -10.91 2.56 -5.42
C LEU A 150 -12.30 2.11 -4.99
N SER A 151 -12.38 0.94 -4.35
CA SER A 151 -13.64 0.42 -3.81
C SER A 151 -14.21 1.34 -2.73
N LEU A 152 -13.35 1.85 -1.84
CA LEU A 152 -13.74 2.75 -0.76
C LEU A 152 -14.40 4.04 -1.28
N VAL A 153 -13.90 4.60 -2.36
CA VAL A 153 -14.49 5.81 -2.98
C VAL A 153 -15.63 5.49 -3.96
N GLY A 154 -16.02 4.23 -4.10
CA GLY A 154 -17.12 3.79 -4.94
C GLY A 154 -16.78 3.68 -6.43
N ALA A 155 -15.51 3.62 -6.78
CA ALA A 155 -15.04 3.32 -8.13
C ALA A 155 -14.96 1.81 -8.36
N GLY A 156 -15.17 1.36 -9.60
CA GLY A 156 -14.87 0.00 -10.03
C GLY A 156 -13.41 -0.11 -10.48
N ASN A 157 -12.75 -1.22 -10.16
CA ASN A 157 -11.46 -1.51 -10.75
C ASN A 157 -11.64 -2.05 -12.18
N ALA A 158 -10.91 -1.51 -13.14
CA ALA A 158 -11.00 -1.96 -14.54
C ALA A 158 -10.29 -3.31 -14.74
N ILE A 159 -9.37 -3.67 -13.87
CA ILE A 159 -8.58 -4.90 -13.96
C ILE A 159 -9.03 -5.89 -12.89
N HIS A 160 -9.61 -7.00 -13.35
CA HIS A 160 -9.99 -8.12 -12.52
C HIS A 160 -9.00 -9.26 -12.82
N SER A 161 -8.37 -9.81 -11.81
CA SER A 161 -7.45 -10.94 -11.95
C SER A 161 -7.75 -11.98 -10.89
N GLU A 162 -7.95 -13.23 -11.31
CA GLU A 162 -8.06 -14.35 -10.40
C GLU A 162 -6.70 -14.72 -9.78
N GLU A 163 -5.61 -14.34 -10.46
CA GLU A 163 -4.24 -14.55 -10.00
C GLU A 163 -3.57 -13.21 -9.74
N ILE A 164 -3.68 -12.70 -8.52
CA ILE A 164 -2.89 -11.57 -8.06
C ILE A 164 -1.49 -12.09 -7.74
N SER A 165 -0.51 -11.72 -8.58
CA SER A 165 0.87 -12.21 -8.45
C SER A 165 1.52 -11.86 -7.11
N ASN A 166 1.11 -10.76 -6.49
CA ASN A 166 1.33 -10.43 -5.09
C ASN A 166 0.36 -9.30 -4.66
N ARG A 167 -0.02 -9.24 -3.38
CA ARG A 167 -0.90 -8.18 -2.85
C ARG A 167 -0.32 -6.76 -2.99
N ASN A 168 1.00 -6.64 -3.15
CA ASN A 168 1.68 -5.35 -3.21
C ASN A 168 2.02 -4.91 -4.64
N GLY A 169 1.87 -5.78 -5.65
CA GLY A 169 2.38 -5.51 -7.00
C GLY A 169 1.36 -5.62 -8.12
N GLY A 170 0.16 -6.02 -7.79
CA GLY A 170 -0.85 -6.17 -8.82
C GLY A 170 -0.53 -7.24 -9.85
N THR A 171 -1.12 -7.12 -11.02
CA THR A 171 -0.95 -8.02 -12.15
C THR A 171 -0.39 -7.27 -13.35
N THR A 172 0.35 -7.96 -14.22
CA THR A 172 0.79 -7.37 -15.47
C THR A 172 -0.22 -7.70 -16.56
N VAL A 173 -0.71 -6.67 -17.22
CA VAL A 173 -1.63 -6.77 -18.35
C VAL A 173 -0.93 -6.33 -19.63
N ASN A 174 -1.51 -6.68 -20.79
CA ASN A 174 -1.12 -6.11 -22.06
C ASN A 174 -2.08 -5.00 -22.50
N LEU A 175 -1.68 -4.22 -23.49
CA LEU A 175 -2.47 -3.08 -23.94
C LEU A 175 -3.81 -3.49 -24.57
N GLU A 176 -3.91 -4.68 -25.17
CA GLU A 176 -5.16 -5.20 -25.73
C GLU A 176 -6.19 -5.46 -24.63
N GLU A 177 -5.75 -5.97 -23.47
CA GLU A 177 -6.61 -6.14 -22.28
C GLU A 177 -7.09 -4.79 -21.76
N VAL A 178 -6.23 -3.77 -21.74
CA VAL A 178 -6.62 -2.40 -21.36
C VAL A 178 -7.65 -1.82 -22.32
N TYR A 179 -7.47 -2.05 -23.63
CA TYR A 179 -8.47 -1.65 -24.63
C TYR A 179 -9.79 -2.41 -24.50
N ALA A 180 -9.74 -3.66 -24.09
CA ALA A 180 -10.96 -4.46 -23.91
C ALA A 180 -11.80 -3.97 -22.72
N CYS A 181 -11.18 -3.49 -21.64
CA CYS A 181 -11.89 -2.92 -20.49
C CYS A 181 -12.22 -1.44 -20.66
N ASP A 182 -11.52 -0.69 -21.52
CA ASP A 182 -11.67 0.74 -21.83
C ASP A 182 -12.07 1.59 -20.62
N PRO A 183 -11.18 1.77 -19.64
CA PRO A 183 -11.51 2.41 -18.37
C PRO A 183 -11.97 3.86 -18.55
N ASP A 184 -12.90 4.31 -17.69
CA ASP A 184 -13.34 5.73 -17.65
C ASP A 184 -12.23 6.68 -17.19
N VAL A 185 -11.35 6.18 -16.31
CA VAL A 185 -10.26 6.95 -15.69
C VAL A 185 -8.99 6.09 -15.65
N ILE A 186 -7.86 6.71 -15.91
CA ILE A 186 -6.53 6.07 -15.77
C ILE A 186 -5.76 6.84 -14.69
N LEU A 187 -5.31 6.12 -13.67
CA LEU A 187 -4.35 6.59 -12.67
C LEU A 187 -3.00 5.94 -12.94
N LEU A 188 -1.95 6.74 -13.02
CA LEU A 188 -0.59 6.26 -13.25
C LEU A 188 0.28 6.62 -12.05
N ALA A 189 1.05 5.66 -11.56
CA ALA A 189 2.09 5.96 -10.60
C ALA A 189 3.17 6.83 -11.25
N ALA A 190 3.81 7.69 -10.47
CA ALA A 190 4.89 8.55 -10.95
C ALA A 190 6.03 7.72 -11.57
N GLY A 191 6.62 8.26 -12.64
CA GLY A 191 7.59 7.54 -13.46
C GLY A 191 6.99 6.57 -14.48
N GLY A 192 5.66 6.54 -14.60
CA GLY A 192 4.92 5.88 -15.67
C GLY A 192 4.87 6.72 -16.96
N PRO A 193 4.06 6.31 -17.94
CA PRO A 193 4.00 6.94 -19.25
C PRO A 193 3.12 8.21 -19.32
N TYR A 194 2.83 8.88 -18.20
CA TYR A 194 1.86 9.96 -18.11
C TYR A 194 2.09 11.07 -19.15
N ASP A 195 3.32 11.58 -19.27
CA ASP A 195 3.65 12.68 -20.16
C ASP A 195 3.51 12.36 -21.66
N THR A 196 3.61 11.07 -22.00
CA THR A 196 3.57 10.58 -23.40
C THR A 196 2.28 9.85 -23.73
N LEU A 197 1.37 9.69 -22.79
CA LEU A 197 0.20 8.84 -22.91
C LEU A 197 -0.66 9.19 -24.13
N ALA A 198 -0.93 10.49 -24.33
CA ALA A 198 -1.77 10.98 -25.42
C ALA A 198 -1.14 10.82 -26.83
N GLU A 199 0.19 10.67 -26.90
CA GLU A 199 0.93 10.48 -28.15
C GLU A 199 1.35 9.04 -28.39
N SER A 200 1.02 8.14 -27.45
CA SER A 200 1.40 6.74 -27.47
C SER A 200 0.29 5.82 -28.01
N GLU A 201 0.52 4.53 -27.94
CA GLU A 201 -0.47 3.49 -28.25
C GLU A 201 -1.70 3.53 -27.33
N TRP A 202 -1.68 4.30 -26.23
CA TRP A 202 -2.81 4.54 -25.33
C TRP A 202 -3.83 5.56 -25.85
N SER A 203 -3.45 6.36 -26.87
CA SER A 203 -4.25 7.49 -27.39
C SER A 203 -5.65 7.10 -27.90
N GLY A 204 -5.88 5.83 -28.22
CA GLY A 204 -7.17 5.31 -28.64
C GLY A 204 -8.20 5.10 -27.52
N LEU A 205 -7.78 5.05 -26.26
CA LEU A 205 -8.66 4.81 -25.12
C LEU A 205 -9.58 6.00 -24.83
N THR A 206 -10.78 5.70 -24.34
CA THR A 206 -11.78 6.72 -24.01
C THR A 206 -11.27 7.68 -22.94
N ALA A 207 -10.61 7.20 -21.90
CA ALA A 207 -10.03 8.03 -20.85
C ALA A 207 -8.99 9.02 -21.41
N VAL A 208 -8.13 8.58 -22.35
CA VAL A 208 -7.10 9.44 -22.92
C VAL A 208 -7.72 10.52 -23.82
N LYS A 209 -8.68 10.15 -24.66
CA LYS A 209 -9.43 11.10 -25.51
C LYS A 209 -10.17 12.17 -24.72
N ASN A 210 -10.69 11.80 -23.56
CA ASN A 210 -11.44 12.69 -22.67
C ASN A 210 -10.54 13.49 -21.70
N GLY A 211 -9.23 13.20 -21.64
CA GLY A 211 -8.33 13.82 -20.68
C GLY A 211 -8.57 13.37 -19.22
N THR A 212 -9.17 12.19 -19.01
CA THR A 212 -9.45 11.64 -17.68
C THR A 212 -8.35 10.66 -17.26
N TYR A 213 -7.11 11.08 -17.39
CA TYR A 213 -5.94 10.35 -16.90
C TYR A 213 -5.06 11.27 -16.04
N TYR A 214 -4.50 10.70 -14.97
CA TYR A 214 -3.81 11.47 -13.94
C TYR A 214 -2.59 10.73 -13.45
N GLU A 215 -1.55 11.47 -13.08
CA GLU A 215 -0.41 10.94 -12.37
C GLU A 215 -0.62 11.06 -10.86
N ILE A 216 -0.35 9.98 -10.13
CA ILE A 216 -0.37 9.99 -8.67
C ILE A 216 0.98 10.51 -8.19
N PRO A 217 1.00 11.55 -7.33
CA PRO A 217 2.24 12.07 -6.77
C PRO A 217 3.02 10.99 -6.02
N ASN A 218 4.32 10.94 -6.23
CA ASN A 218 5.22 9.99 -5.56
C ASN A 218 5.39 10.29 -4.07
N LEU A 219 5.15 11.53 -3.66
CA LEU A 219 5.34 11.98 -2.28
C LEU A 219 4.07 11.80 -1.46
N PRO A 220 4.16 11.22 -0.26
CA PRO A 220 5.36 10.75 0.47
C PRO A 220 5.74 9.27 0.27
N TYR A 221 5.23 8.61 -0.75
CA TYR A 221 5.22 7.14 -0.93
C TYR A 221 6.22 6.66 -1.98
N ASP A 222 7.48 6.90 -1.83
CA ASP A 222 8.50 6.26 -2.65
C ASP A 222 8.94 4.92 -2.09
#